data_49edc4c1720c55b4832493f15b976871
#
_entry.id   49edc4c1720c55b4832493f15b976871
#
_cell.length_a   1.000
_cell.length_b   1.000
_cell.length_c   1.000
_cell.angle_alpha   90.00
_cell.angle_beta   90.00
_cell.angle_gamma   90.00
#
_symmetry.space_group_name_H-M   'P 1'
#
loop_
_entity.id
_entity.type
_entity.pdbx_description
1 polymer ?
#
loop_
_entity_poly.entity_id
_entity_poly.type
_entity_poly.pdbx_seq_one_letter_code
_entity_poly.pdbx_strand_id
1 'polypeptide(L)'
;MKKKINLQAIQIASYLHEWLEYYVPSIKACSPHTKRNYKISVTLYAEFLKKVKGILPETLNAECFCRKYIMEWIIWMKSDRNCTLATCNVRLSALRAFLKYVADRDMTYMAVFLQAENIPNEKTPKRKVIGLSKKAVKAILSIPNQRTATGFRDFTLMLLLYSTAIRVNELLTL
;
A
#
# COMPACT_ATOMS: atom_id res chain seq x y z
N MET A 1 34.39 14.64 -7.64
CA MET A 1 33.34 15.31 -8.47
C MET A 1 32.08 15.49 -7.62
N LYS A 2 31.70 16.73 -7.28
CA LYS A 2 30.41 17.00 -6.61
C LYS A 2 29.29 16.66 -7.60
N LYS A 3 28.49 15.63 -7.32
CA LYS A 3 27.29 15.30 -8.11
C LYS A 3 26.35 16.51 -8.08
N LYS A 4 26.06 17.07 -9.25
CA LYS A 4 25.03 18.14 -9.39
C LYS A 4 23.68 17.51 -9.04
N ILE A 5 23.10 17.88 -7.90
CA ILE A 5 21.75 17.46 -7.52
C ILE A 5 20.76 18.14 -8.49
N ASN A 6 19.87 17.36 -9.07
CA ASN A 6 18.85 17.90 -9.97
C ASN A 6 17.77 18.64 -9.13
N LEU A 7 17.44 19.87 -9.53
CA LEU A 7 16.39 20.67 -8.86
C LEU A 7 15.06 19.92 -8.80
N GLN A 8 14.70 19.21 -9.87
CA GLN A 8 13.49 18.37 -9.92
C GLN A 8 13.54 17.23 -8.88
N ALA A 9 14.71 16.65 -8.62
CA ALA A 9 14.85 15.60 -7.61
C ALA A 9 14.55 16.14 -6.20
N ILE A 10 15.02 17.34 -5.89
CA ILE A 10 14.71 18.01 -4.61
C ILE A 10 13.20 18.27 -4.51
N GLN A 11 12.59 18.74 -5.58
CA GLN A 11 11.16 19.04 -5.62
C GLN A 11 10.30 17.77 -5.46
N ILE A 12 10.65 16.67 -6.14
CA ILE A 12 9.98 15.38 -5.98
C ILE A 12 10.11 14.88 -4.54
N ALA A 13 11.28 15.00 -3.92
CA ALA A 13 11.50 14.60 -2.53
C ALA A 13 10.66 15.45 -1.56
N SER A 14 10.55 16.75 -1.80
CA SER A 14 9.69 17.66 -1.02
C SER A 14 8.21 17.28 -1.14
N TYR A 15 7.71 17.04 -2.36
CA TYR A 15 6.34 16.59 -2.59
C TYR A 15 6.07 15.24 -1.92
N LEU A 16 7.01 14.31 -1.97
CA LEU A 16 6.88 13.02 -1.32
C LEU A 16 6.78 13.14 0.20
N HIS A 17 7.64 13.97 0.80
CA HIS A 17 7.62 14.24 2.22
C HIS A 17 6.29 14.88 2.65
N GLU A 18 5.89 15.95 1.97
CA GLU A 18 4.63 16.65 2.25
C GLU A 18 3.41 15.72 2.10
N TRP A 19 3.39 14.89 1.04
CA TRP A 19 2.32 13.94 0.80
C TRP A 19 2.21 12.90 1.92
N LEU A 20 3.33 12.28 2.32
CA LEU A 20 3.34 11.22 3.34
C LEU A 20 3.12 11.75 4.76
N GLU A 21 3.71 12.90 5.10
CA GLU A 21 3.72 13.36 6.49
C GLU A 21 2.53 14.28 6.81
N TYR A 22 2.00 15.02 5.83
CA TYR A 22 0.92 15.98 6.06
C TYR A 22 -0.36 15.63 5.32
N TYR A 23 -0.31 15.44 3.98
CA TYR A 23 -1.52 15.28 3.18
C TYR A 23 -2.26 13.97 3.47
N VAL A 24 -1.56 12.84 3.48
CA VAL A 24 -2.18 11.52 3.71
C VAL A 24 -2.81 11.41 5.10
N PRO A 25 -2.13 11.80 6.21
CA PRO A 25 -2.72 11.72 7.53
C PRO A 25 -3.87 12.72 7.76
N SER A 26 -3.71 13.97 7.30
CA SER A 26 -4.60 15.08 7.67
C SER A 26 -5.81 15.19 6.74
N ILE A 27 -5.58 15.17 5.41
CA ILE A 27 -6.66 15.45 4.43
C ILE A 27 -7.37 14.17 4.00
N LYS A 28 -6.62 13.08 3.80
CA LYS A 28 -7.20 11.78 3.45
C LYS A 28 -7.71 11.00 4.66
N ALA A 29 -7.42 11.45 5.89
CA ALA A 29 -7.77 10.76 7.14
C ALA A 29 -7.47 9.24 7.06
N CYS A 30 -6.35 8.89 6.41
CA CYS A 30 -5.99 7.52 6.14
C CYS A 30 -5.46 6.82 7.40
N SER A 31 -5.77 5.55 7.53
CA SER A 31 -5.23 4.72 8.61
C SER A 31 -3.69 4.67 8.57
N PRO A 32 -3.02 4.42 9.71
CA PRO A 32 -1.57 4.21 9.76
C PRO A 32 -1.07 3.13 8.80
N HIS A 33 -1.90 2.10 8.56
CA HIS A 33 -1.61 1.04 7.59
C HIS A 33 -1.58 1.57 6.15
N THR A 34 -2.47 2.49 5.78
CA THR A 34 -2.48 3.12 4.45
C THR A 34 -1.23 3.95 4.24
N LYS A 35 -0.85 4.80 5.22
CA LYS A 35 0.40 5.58 5.17
C LYS A 35 1.61 4.67 4.99
N ARG A 36 1.69 3.58 5.78
CA ARG A 36 2.77 2.59 5.68
C ARG A 36 2.82 1.94 4.29
N ASN A 37 1.66 1.55 3.74
CA ASN A 37 1.59 0.95 2.40
C ASN A 37 2.04 1.93 1.32
N TYR A 38 1.68 3.19 1.41
CA TYR A 38 2.13 4.24 0.50
C TYR A 38 3.64 4.42 0.56
N LYS A 39 4.20 4.57 1.76
CA LYS A 39 5.64 4.68 1.97
C LYS A 39 6.40 3.49 1.36
N ILE A 40 5.97 2.25 1.66
CA ILE A 40 6.59 1.04 1.10
C ILE A 40 6.52 1.05 -0.43
N SER A 41 5.40 1.46 -1.02
CA SER A 41 5.21 1.44 -2.48
C SER A 41 6.16 2.39 -3.19
N VAL A 42 6.30 3.62 -2.70
CA VAL A 42 7.20 4.61 -3.29
C VAL A 42 8.67 4.25 -3.06
N THR A 43 9.00 3.72 -1.87
CA THR A 43 10.36 3.22 -1.59
C THR A 43 10.72 2.08 -2.55
N LEU A 44 9.79 1.16 -2.81
CA LEU A 44 10.00 0.04 -3.73
C LEU A 44 10.17 0.52 -5.18
N TYR A 45 9.45 1.57 -5.59
CA TYR A 45 9.65 2.18 -6.90
C TYR A 45 11.03 2.83 -7.03
N ALA A 46 11.46 3.57 -6.02
CA ALA A 46 12.81 4.15 -5.99
C ALA A 46 13.91 3.07 -6.00
N GLU A 47 13.70 1.95 -5.31
CA GLU A 47 14.61 0.79 -5.34
C GLU A 47 14.71 0.19 -6.75
N PHE A 48 13.59 0.03 -7.45
CA PHE A 48 13.56 -0.42 -8.84
C PHE A 48 14.33 0.53 -9.76
N LEU A 49 14.06 1.84 -9.67
CA LEU A 49 14.78 2.84 -10.47
C LEU A 49 16.28 2.77 -10.24
N LYS A 50 16.71 2.62 -8.99
CA LYS A 50 18.12 2.51 -8.65
C LYS A 50 18.75 1.21 -9.17
N LYS A 51 18.12 0.05 -8.91
CA LYS A 51 18.70 -1.28 -9.20
C LYS A 51 18.63 -1.66 -10.67
N VAL A 52 17.51 -1.35 -11.32
CA VAL A 52 17.22 -1.79 -12.70
C VAL A 52 17.54 -0.73 -13.74
N LYS A 53 17.32 0.54 -13.40
CA LYS A 53 17.57 1.66 -14.32
C LYS A 53 18.85 2.43 -14.04
N GLY A 54 19.52 2.17 -12.92
CA GLY A 54 20.70 2.93 -12.52
C GLY A 54 20.42 4.40 -12.16
N ILE A 55 19.14 4.76 -11.99
CA ILE A 55 18.72 6.12 -11.66
C ILE A 55 18.78 6.31 -10.16
N LEU A 56 19.61 7.25 -9.74
CA LEU A 56 19.78 7.58 -8.33
C LEU A 56 18.72 8.61 -7.88
N PRO A 57 18.38 8.65 -6.58
CA PRO A 57 17.42 9.63 -6.05
C PRO A 57 17.76 11.08 -6.40
N GLU A 58 19.06 11.43 -6.47
CA GLU A 58 19.54 12.77 -6.77
C GLU A 58 19.36 13.19 -8.23
N THR A 59 19.02 12.24 -9.11
CA THR A 59 18.83 12.46 -10.54
C THR A 59 17.39 12.26 -11.01
N LEU A 60 16.47 12.08 -10.05
CA LEU A 60 15.04 11.90 -10.37
C LEU A 60 14.47 13.12 -11.11
N ASN A 61 13.64 12.84 -12.11
CA ASN A 61 12.86 13.81 -12.86
C ASN A 61 11.48 13.26 -13.21
N ALA A 62 10.63 14.04 -13.87
CA ALA A 62 9.29 13.61 -14.27
C ALA A 62 9.31 12.38 -15.20
N GLU A 63 10.29 12.26 -16.08
CA GLU A 63 10.41 11.14 -17.03
C GLU A 63 10.61 9.79 -16.35
N CYS A 64 11.16 9.81 -15.12
CA CYS A 64 11.32 8.60 -14.30
C CYS A 64 9.96 7.95 -13.95
N PHE A 65 8.83 8.64 -14.12
CA PHE A 65 7.49 8.15 -13.87
C PHE A 65 6.71 7.86 -15.15
N CYS A 66 7.38 7.74 -16.29
CA CYS A 66 6.74 7.40 -17.57
C CYS A 66 6.09 6.01 -17.53
N ARG A 67 5.06 5.81 -18.36
CA ARG A 67 4.32 4.53 -18.46
C ARG A 67 5.25 3.31 -18.61
N LYS A 68 6.31 3.46 -19.43
CA LYS A 68 7.27 2.38 -19.68
C LYS A 68 7.91 1.88 -18.37
N TYR A 69 8.44 2.79 -17.57
CA TYR A 69 9.12 2.43 -16.32
C TYR A 69 8.16 1.87 -15.27
N ILE A 70 6.94 2.38 -15.21
CA ILE A 70 5.92 1.85 -14.30
C ILE A 70 5.53 0.41 -14.70
N MET A 71 5.37 0.13 -15.99
CA MET A 71 5.08 -1.24 -16.46
C MET A 71 6.24 -2.21 -16.20
N GLU A 72 7.47 -1.79 -16.43
CA GLU A 72 8.65 -2.59 -16.13
C GLU A 72 8.79 -2.83 -14.61
N TRP A 73 8.44 -1.85 -13.78
CA TRP A 73 8.38 -2.03 -12.33
C TRP A 73 7.34 -3.08 -11.93
N ILE A 74 6.17 -3.10 -12.55
CA ILE A 74 5.15 -4.13 -12.27
C ILE A 74 5.71 -5.52 -12.64
N ILE A 75 6.39 -5.66 -13.76
CA ILE A 75 7.04 -6.91 -14.17
C ILE A 75 8.11 -7.31 -13.14
N TRP A 76 8.98 -6.40 -12.77
CA TRP A 76 10.03 -6.62 -11.77
C TRP A 76 9.47 -7.03 -10.40
N MET A 77 8.35 -6.43 -9.96
CA MET A 77 7.69 -6.87 -8.73
C MET A 77 7.22 -8.32 -8.81
N LYS A 78 6.78 -8.79 -9.97
CA LYS A 78 6.33 -10.17 -10.17
C LYS A 78 7.51 -11.15 -10.25
N SER A 79 8.54 -10.83 -11.03
CA SER A 79 9.68 -11.73 -11.28
C SER A 79 10.67 -11.77 -10.12
N ASP A 80 11.13 -10.61 -9.66
CA ASP A 80 12.25 -10.52 -8.72
C ASP A 80 11.83 -10.46 -7.26
N ARG A 81 10.59 -9.98 -7.01
CA ARG A 81 10.06 -9.82 -5.65
C ARG A 81 8.96 -10.82 -5.31
N ASN A 82 8.57 -11.68 -6.24
CA ASN A 82 7.51 -12.69 -6.09
C ASN A 82 6.19 -12.09 -5.54
N CYS A 83 5.88 -10.84 -5.91
CA CYS A 83 4.66 -10.17 -5.46
C CYS A 83 3.44 -10.77 -6.14
N THR A 84 2.35 -10.96 -5.38
CA THR A 84 1.05 -11.35 -5.97
C THR A 84 0.48 -10.23 -6.83
N LEU A 85 -0.40 -10.57 -7.78
CA LEU A 85 -1.08 -9.60 -8.65
C LEU A 85 -1.86 -8.55 -7.82
N ALA A 86 -2.51 -8.98 -6.74
CA ALA A 86 -3.19 -8.07 -5.81
C ALA A 86 -2.21 -7.08 -5.16
N THR A 87 -1.03 -7.54 -4.75
CA THR A 87 0.02 -6.68 -4.21
C THR A 87 0.50 -5.67 -5.25
N CYS A 88 0.73 -6.10 -6.49
CA CYS A 88 1.11 -5.20 -7.59
C CYS A 88 0.06 -4.10 -7.81
N ASN A 89 -1.24 -4.44 -7.79
CA ASN A 89 -2.33 -3.47 -7.92
C ASN A 89 -2.33 -2.45 -6.77
N VAL A 90 -2.14 -2.91 -5.52
CA VAL A 90 -2.06 -2.00 -4.35
C VAL A 90 -0.87 -1.04 -4.49
N ARG A 91 0.29 -1.53 -4.94
CA ARG A 91 1.49 -0.72 -5.15
C ARG A 91 1.30 0.31 -6.27
N LEU A 92 0.70 -0.12 -7.39
CA LEU A 92 0.36 0.77 -8.51
C LEU A 92 -0.62 1.86 -8.08
N SER A 93 -1.66 1.51 -7.32
CA SER A 93 -2.63 2.49 -6.80
C SER A 93 -1.98 3.52 -5.88
N ALA A 94 -1.00 3.12 -5.06
CA ALA A 94 -0.24 4.03 -4.23
C ALA A 94 0.61 5.02 -5.04
N LEU A 95 1.29 4.53 -6.10
CA LEU A 95 2.08 5.38 -6.99
C LEU A 95 1.21 6.39 -7.74
N ARG A 96 0.04 5.96 -8.24
CA ARG A 96 -0.96 6.85 -8.86
C ARG A 96 -1.46 7.92 -7.91
N ALA A 97 -1.74 7.56 -6.65
CA ALA A 97 -2.18 8.52 -5.65
C ALA A 97 -1.12 9.60 -5.38
N PHE A 98 0.16 9.22 -5.37
CA PHE A 98 1.26 10.17 -5.28
C PHE A 98 1.36 11.05 -6.52
N LEU A 99 1.35 10.46 -7.73
CA LEU A 99 1.43 11.22 -8.97
C LEU A 99 0.26 12.19 -9.16
N LYS A 100 -0.95 11.79 -8.75
CA LYS A 100 -2.11 12.68 -8.70
C LYS A 100 -1.87 13.87 -7.79
N TYR A 101 -1.38 13.61 -6.57
CA TYR A 101 -1.06 14.66 -5.60
C TYR A 101 -0.05 15.67 -6.16
N VAL A 102 0.97 15.20 -6.87
CA VAL A 102 1.98 16.06 -7.52
C VAL A 102 1.38 16.82 -8.68
N ALA A 103 0.61 16.15 -9.56
CA ALA A 103 -0.02 16.77 -10.73
C ALA A 103 -1.03 17.89 -10.35
N ASP A 104 -1.73 17.74 -9.22
CA ASP A 104 -2.64 18.75 -8.68
C ASP A 104 -1.90 20.05 -8.23
N ARG A 105 -0.56 19.99 -8.06
CA ARG A 105 0.30 21.10 -7.61
C ARG A 105 1.25 21.61 -8.67
N ASP A 106 1.63 20.76 -9.60
CA ASP A 106 2.58 21.05 -10.66
C ASP A 106 2.13 20.39 -11.97
N MET A 107 1.61 21.21 -12.87
CA MET A 107 1.06 20.78 -14.16
C MET A 107 2.08 20.03 -15.03
N THR A 108 3.38 20.20 -14.80
CA THR A 108 4.42 19.47 -15.55
C THR A 108 4.32 17.94 -15.34
N TYR A 109 3.71 17.50 -14.24
CA TYR A 109 3.48 16.09 -13.92
C TYR A 109 2.14 15.53 -14.41
N MET A 110 1.27 16.38 -14.99
CA MET A 110 -0.07 15.93 -15.44
C MET A 110 0.03 14.83 -16.50
N ALA A 111 0.93 14.96 -17.46
CA ALA A 111 1.11 13.97 -18.53
C ALA A 111 1.54 12.61 -17.96
N VAL A 112 2.47 12.57 -17.00
CA VAL A 112 2.93 11.31 -16.40
C VAL A 112 1.87 10.71 -15.46
N PHE A 113 1.08 11.53 -14.76
CA PHE A 113 -0.07 11.06 -14.00
C PHE A 113 -1.09 10.37 -14.90
N LEU A 114 -1.51 11.00 -16.01
CA LEU A 114 -2.46 10.41 -16.96
C LEU A 114 -1.93 9.12 -17.58
N GLN A 115 -0.64 9.04 -17.89
CA GLN A 115 -0.01 7.81 -18.34
C GLN A 115 -0.09 6.69 -17.30
N ALA A 116 0.15 7.00 -16.03
CA ALA A 116 0.07 6.03 -14.93
C ALA A 116 -1.38 5.58 -14.68
N GLU A 117 -2.36 6.51 -14.74
CA GLU A 117 -3.78 6.22 -14.54
C GLU A 117 -4.31 5.24 -15.60
N ASN A 118 -3.85 5.37 -16.85
CA ASN A 118 -4.24 4.52 -17.96
C ASN A 118 -3.57 3.13 -18.00
N ILE A 119 -2.74 2.77 -17.01
CA ILE A 119 -2.22 1.41 -16.90
C ILE A 119 -3.32 0.52 -16.29
N PRO A 120 -3.77 -0.56 -16.93
CA PRO A 120 -4.82 -1.41 -16.35
C PRO A 120 -4.30 -2.13 -15.10
N ASN A 121 -5.20 -2.39 -14.16
CA ASN A 121 -4.90 -3.28 -13.04
C ASN A 121 -4.80 -4.73 -13.53
N GLU A 122 -3.92 -5.50 -12.89
CA GLU A 122 -3.80 -6.93 -13.12
C GLU A 122 -5.09 -7.65 -12.69
N LYS A 123 -5.56 -8.58 -13.52
CA LYS A 123 -6.74 -9.40 -13.19
C LYS A 123 -6.39 -10.39 -12.08
N THR A 124 -6.98 -10.19 -10.91
CA THR A 124 -6.78 -11.09 -9.77
C THR A 124 -7.91 -12.12 -9.71
N PRO A 125 -7.59 -13.42 -9.52
CA PRO A 125 -8.63 -14.42 -9.34
C PRO A 125 -9.42 -14.12 -8.05
N LYS A 126 -10.74 -14.08 -8.17
CA LYS A 126 -11.62 -13.95 -6.99
C LYS A 126 -11.55 -15.26 -6.19
N ARG A 127 -10.94 -15.24 -5.02
CA ARG A 127 -11.00 -16.37 -4.10
C ARG A 127 -12.39 -16.41 -3.46
N LYS A 128 -13.06 -17.55 -3.59
CA LYS A 128 -14.31 -17.78 -2.85
C LYS A 128 -13.95 -17.94 -1.37
N VAL A 129 -14.43 -17.02 -0.54
CA VAL A 129 -14.27 -17.14 0.91
C VAL A 129 -15.26 -18.20 1.39
N ILE A 130 -14.72 -19.31 1.91
CA ILE A 130 -15.52 -20.36 2.53
C ILE A 130 -15.66 -19.99 4.01
N GLY A 131 -16.86 -19.69 4.43
CA GLY A 131 -17.17 -19.41 5.83
C GLY A 131 -17.01 -20.66 6.71
N LEU A 132 -16.84 -20.46 8.01
CA LEU A 132 -16.83 -21.56 8.99
C LEU A 132 -18.21 -22.19 9.12
N SER A 133 -18.30 -23.52 9.16
CA SER A 133 -19.55 -24.21 9.47
C SER A 133 -19.95 -23.96 10.94
N LYS A 134 -21.24 -24.07 11.25
CA LYS A 134 -21.73 -23.96 12.64
C LYS A 134 -21.01 -24.94 13.59
N LYS A 135 -20.70 -26.15 13.12
CA LYS A 135 -19.94 -27.15 13.89
C LYS A 135 -18.51 -26.69 14.17
N ALA A 136 -17.84 -26.11 13.18
CA ALA A 136 -16.50 -25.56 13.36
C ALA A 136 -16.47 -24.38 14.33
N VAL A 137 -17.45 -23.48 14.24
CA VAL A 137 -17.59 -22.35 15.19
C VAL A 137 -17.76 -22.84 16.62
N LYS A 138 -18.67 -23.82 16.87
CA LYS A 138 -18.85 -24.41 18.19
C LYS A 138 -17.55 -25.04 18.72
N ALA A 139 -16.83 -25.77 17.88
CA ALA A 139 -15.56 -26.37 18.26
C ALA A 139 -14.51 -25.32 18.65
N ILE A 140 -14.39 -24.23 17.89
CA ILE A 140 -13.46 -23.13 18.19
C ILE A 140 -13.84 -22.45 19.51
N LEU A 141 -15.11 -22.15 19.74
CA LEU A 141 -15.58 -21.51 20.98
C LEU A 141 -15.43 -22.40 22.24
N SER A 142 -15.31 -23.71 22.06
CA SER A 142 -15.09 -24.64 23.22
C SER A 142 -13.61 -24.79 23.61
N ILE A 143 -12.66 -24.25 22.84
CA ILE A 143 -11.21 -24.41 23.13
C ILE A 143 -10.77 -23.65 24.37
N PRO A 144 -11.17 -22.37 24.60
CA PRO A 144 -10.68 -21.63 25.76
C PRO A 144 -11.19 -22.22 27.07
N ASN A 145 -10.28 -22.40 28.02
CA ASN A 145 -10.66 -22.86 29.38
C ASN A 145 -11.31 -21.72 30.17
N GLN A 146 -12.64 -21.69 30.19
CA GLN A 146 -13.43 -20.63 30.84
C GLN A 146 -13.27 -20.56 32.35
N ARG A 147 -12.59 -21.55 32.98
CA ARG A 147 -12.27 -21.53 34.41
C ARG A 147 -11.08 -20.63 34.75
N THR A 148 -10.32 -20.21 33.76
CA THR A 148 -9.21 -19.27 33.90
C THR A 148 -9.62 -17.88 33.42
N ALA A 149 -9.09 -16.82 34.04
CA ALA A 149 -9.37 -15.44 33.63
C ALA A 149 -9.03 -15.19 32.15
N THR A 150 -7.89 -15.72 31.70
CA THR A 150 -7.45 -15.62 30.29
C THR A 150 -8.40 -16.34 29.35
N GLY A 151 -8.76 -17.59 29.68
CA GLY A 151 -9.66 -18.37 28.82
C GLY A 151 -11.08 -17.81 28.76
N PHE A 152 -11.58 -17.25 29.88
CA PHE A 152 -12.87 -16.57 29.90
C PHE A 152 -12.86 -15.30 29.02
N ARG A 153 -11.78 -14.50 29.13
CA ARG A 153 -11.58 -13.33 28.25
C ARG A 153 -11.57 -13.74 26.77
N ASP A 154 -10.78 -14.77 26.42
CA ASP A 154 -10.62 -15.21 25.02
C ASP A 154 -11.93 -15.76 24.45
N PHE A 155 -12.71 -16.51 25.27
CA PHE A 155 -14.04 -16.96 24.91
C PHE A 155 -14.99 -15.78 24.64
N THR A 156 -14.99 -14.79 25.54
CA THR A 156 -15.86 -13.61 25.40
C THR A 156 -15.53 -12.81 24.13
N LEU A 157 -14.23 -12.58 23.85
CA LEU A 157 -13.80 -11.89 22.64
C LEU A 157 -14.23 -12.65 21.37
N MET A 158 -14.03 -13.97 21.33
CA MET A 158 -14.45 -14.78 20.19
C MET A 158 -15.97 -14.83 20.03
N LEU A 159 -16.71 -14.87 21.12
CA LEU A 159 -18.19 -14.83 21.09
C LEU A 159 -18.70 -13.49 20.57
N LEU A 160 -18.10 -12.37 21.00
CA LEU A 160 -18.41 -11.04 20.48
C LEU A 160 -18.12 -10.93 18.98
N LEU A 161 -16.95 -11.38 18.53
CA LEU A 161 -16.59 -11.39 17.09
C LEU A 161 -17.60 -12.18 16.27
N TYR A 162 -18.03 -13.34 16.77
CA TYR A 162 -19.00 -14.19 16.06
C TYR A 162 -20.42 -13.61 16.04
N SER A 163 -20.90 -13.09 17.18
CA SER A 163 -22.28 -12.61 17.31
C SER A 163 -22.52 -11.24 16.66
N THR A 164 -21.53 -10.35 16.70
CA THR A 164 -21.68 -8.97 16.20
C THR A 164 -21.06 -8.75 14.82
N ALA A 165 -20.25 -9.71 14.32
CA ALA A 165 -19.45 -9.55 13.10
C ALA A 165 -18.55 -8.30 13.11
N ILE A 166 -18.22 -7.76 14.28
CA ILE A 166 -17.31 -6.63 14.46
C ILE A 166 -15.89 -7.00 14.00
N ARG A 167 -15.15 -6.04 13.45
CA ARG A 167 -13.76 -6.29 13.07
C ARG A 167 -12.85 -6.33 14.30
N VAL A 168 -11.79 -7.16 14.23
CA VAL A 168 -10.84 -7.31 15.35
C VAL A 168 -10.30 -5.95 15.83
N ASN A 169 -9.95 -5.04 14.91
CA ASN A 169 -9.45 -3.72 15.31
C ASN A 169 -10.51 -2.86 15.99
N GLU A 170 -11.77 -2.97 15.62
CA GLU A 170 -12.88 -2.28 16.27
C GLU A 170 -13.10 -2.84 17.67
N LEU A 171 -13.02 -4.17 17.84
CA LEU A 171 -13.12 -4.83 19.14
C LEU A 171 -11.99 -4.41 20.10
N LEU A 172 -10.77 -4.24 19.58
CA LEU A 172 -9.60 -3.86 20.40
C LEU A 172 -9.59 -2.37 20.81
N THR A 173 -10.50 -1.56 20.29
CA THR A 173 -10.66 -0.12 20.59
C THR A 173 -11.88 0.15 21.49
N LEU A 174 -12.63 -0.89 21.88
CA LEU A 174 -13.67 -0.80 22.89
C LEU A 174 -13.06 -0.76 24.30
#